data_90b2aede166831882bdcb93175613b45
#
_entry.id   90b2aede166831882bdcb93175613b45
#
_cell.length_a   1.000
_cell.length_b   1.000
_cell.length_c   1.000
_cell.angle_alpha   90.00
_cell.angle_beta   90.00
_cell.angle_gamma   90.00
#
_symmetry.space_group_name_H-M   'P 1'
#
loop_
_entity.id
_entity.type
_entity.pdbx_description
1 polymer ?
#
loop_
_entity_poly.entity_id
_entity_poly.type
_entity_poly.pdbx_seq_one_letter_code
_entity_poly.pdbx_strand_id
1 'polypeptide(L)'
;MLFRSMLEKPEDILRKFKKAMTDSDACVRFDPENKPGVSNLMQIYSVATGRDYAAIEAEFAGQGYGSFKTAVGESVVELLRPIREETERLLADKSYLESVYRAGAEKAAYVANRTLSKVYKKVGFLAR
;
A
#
# COMPACT_ATOMS: atom_id res chain seq x y z
N MET A 1 11.41 -11.46 -2.49
CA MET A 1 10.36 -10.61 -1.87
C MET A 1 9.86 -9.64 -2.95
N LEU A 2 8.64 -9.80 -3.45
CA LEU A 2 8.08 -8.88 -4.44
C LEU A 2 7.68 -7.59 -3.72
N PHE A 3 8.36 -6.50 -4.02
CA PHE A 3 7.99 -5.17 -3.55
C PHE A 3 6.61 -4.83 -4.12
N ARG A 4 5.61 -4.70 -3.27
CA ARG A 4 4.27 -4.25 -3.68
C ARG A 4 4.18 -2.77 -3.36
N SER A 5 4.27 -1.93 -4.39
CA SER A 5 4.05 -0.49 -4.24
C SER A 5 2.56 -0.17 -4.33
N MET A 6 2.05 0.67 -3.46
CA MET A 6 0.68 1.20 -3.55
C MET A 6 0.47 2.11 -4.77
N LEU A 7 1.58 2.54 -5.42
CA LEU A 7 1.58 3.41 -6.59
C LEU A 7 1.76 2.66 -7.91
N GLU A 8 1.64 1.32 -7.90
CA GLU A 8 1.70 0.53 -9.13
C GLU A 8 0.52 0.84 -10.05
N LYS A 9 0.77 0.66 -11.35
CA LYS A 9 -0.28 0.84 -12.36
C LYS A 9 -1.38 -0.22 -12.19
N PRO A 10 -2.65 0.10 -12.48
CA PRO A 10 -3.77 -0.83 -12.37
C PRO A 10 -3.53 -2.16 -13.06
N GLU A 11 -2.95 -2.13 -14.27
CA GLU A 11 -2.68 -3.33 -15.06
C GLU A 11 -1.68 -4.28 -14.37
N ASP A 12 -0.69 -3.71 -13.69
CA ASP A 12 0.33 -4.48 -12.97
C ASP A 12 -0.26 -5.12 -11.72
N ILE A 13 -1.13 -4.40 -11.00
CA ILE A 13 -1.87 -4.93 -9.85
C ILE A 13 -2.73 -6.11 -10.31
N LEU A 14 -3.57 -5.93 -11.33
CA LEU A 14 -4.43 -6.98 -11.86
C LEU A 14 -3.63 -8.21 -12.32
N ARG A 15 -2.50 -7.99 -13.01
CA ARG A 15 -1.61 -9.08 -13.44
C ARG A 15 -1.04 -9.88 -12.27
N LYS A 16 -0.68 -9.22 -11.17
CA LYS A 16 -0.18 -9.87 -9.95
C LYS A 16 -1.25 -10.74 -9.29
N PHE A 17 -2.48 -10.24 -9.16
CA PHE A 17 -3.57 -11.02 -8.60
C PHE A 17 -3.94 -12.23 -9.48
N LYS A 18 -4.00 -12.08 -10.80
CA LYS A 18 -4.22 -13.19 -11.73
C LYS A 18 -3.18 -14.32 -11.60
N LYS A 19 -1.92 -13.96 -11.28
CA LYS A 19 -0.82 -14.92 -11.08
C LYS A 19 -0.69 -15.42 -9.64
N ALA A 20 -1.54 -14.96 -8.71
CA ALA A 20 -1.49 -15.43 -7.33
C ALA A 20 -1.70 -16.94 -7.25
N MET A 21 -0.92 -17.61 -6.39
CA MET A 21 -1.05 -19.06 -6.19
C MET A 21 -2.32 -19.40 -5.42
N THR A 22 -3.02 -20.41 -5.89
CA THR A 22 -4.20 -21.01 -5.25
C THR A 22 -4.11 -22.52 -5.43
N ASP A 23 -4.86 -23.26 -4.61
CA ASP A 23 -5.00 -24.72 -4.76
C ASP A 23 -5.77 -25.11 -6.03
N SER A 24 -6.03 -26.41 -6.22
CA SER A 24 -6.71 -26.97 -7.39
C SER A 24 -8.21 -27.20 -7.22
N ASP A 25 -8.79 -26.94 -6.02
CA ASP A 25 -10.19 -27.25 -5.72
C ASP A 25 -11.21 -26.33 -6.40
N ALA A 26 -10.77 -25.19 -6.92
CA ALA A 26 -11.59 -24.17 -7.55
C ALA A 26 -12.76 -23.65 -6.65
N CYS A 27 -12.70 -23.87 -5.33
CA CYS A 27 -13.72 -23.50 -4.38
C CYS A 27 -13.21 -22.36 -3.49
N VAL A 28 -13.86 -21.20 -3.55
CA VAL A 28 -13.55 -20.04 -2.69
C VAL A 28 -14.11 -20.29 -1.31
N ARG A 29 -13.24 -20.65 -0.36
CA ARG A 29 -13.54 -20.91 1.02
C ARG A 29 -12.41 -20.46 1.92
N PHE A 30 -12.75 -19.88 3.06
CA PHE A 30 -11.76 -19.43 4.04
C PHE A 30 -11.27 -20.60 4.88
N ASP A 31 -10.07 -21.06 4.60
CA ASP A 31 -9.40 -22.15 5.31
C ASP A 31 -7.88 -21.87 5.30
N PRO A 32 -7.37 -21.16 6.32
CA PRO A 32 -5.95 -20.78 6.35
C PRO A 32 -4.98 -21.96 6.40
N GLU A 33 -5.40 -23.12 6.90
CA GLU A 33 -4.54 -24.31 7.01
C GLU A 33 -4.42 -25.05 5.68
N ASN A 34 -5.54 -25.30 5.00
CA ASN A 34 -5.57 -26.10 3.78
C ASN A 34 -5.57 -25.25 2.50
N LYS A 35 -6.04 -23.98 2.58
CA LYS A 35 -6.18 -23.05 1.46
C LYS A 35 -5.51 -21.69 1.75
N PRO A 36 -4.22 -21.64 2.13
CA PRO A 36 -3.59 -20.39 2.57
C PRO A 36 -3.59 -19.31 1.48
N GLY A 37 -3.43 -19.69 0.21
CA GLY A 37 -3.45 -18.73 -0.91
C GLY A 37 -4.81 -18.09 -1.13
N VAL A 38 -5.88 -18.87 -1.10
CA VAL A 38 -7.26 -18.39 -1.24
C VAL A 38 -7.67 -17.57 -0.04
N SER A 39 -7.35 -18.05 1.18
CA SER A 39 -7.66 -17.35 2.42
C SER A 39 -6.98 -15.98 2.50
N ASN A 40 -5.73 -15.87 2.06
CA ASN A 40 -5.04 -14.58 1.95
C ASN A 40 -5.72 -13.63 0.95
N LEU A 41 -6.17 -14.12 -0.20
CA LEU A 41 -6.93 -13.31 -1.16
C LEU A 41 -8.28 -12.88 -0.59
N MET A 42 -8.97 -13.75 0.17
CA MET A 42 -10.22 -13.41 0.85
C MET A 42 -10.03 -12.34 1.93
N GLN A 43 -8.92 -12.38 2.69
CA GLN A 43 -8.58 -11.32 3.64
C GLN A 43 -8.39 -9.98 2.93
N ILE A 44 -7.65 -9.96 1.82
CA ILE A 44 -7.45 -8.75 1.02
C ILE A 44 -8.77 -8.21 0.49
N TYR A 45 -9.63 -9.08 -0.05
CA TYR A 45 -10.93 -8.69 -0.59
C TYR A 45 -11.87 -8.18 0.50
N SER A 46 -11.89 -8.82 1.67
CA SER A 46 -12.66 -8.39 2.83
C SER A 46 -12.25 -7.00 3.30
N VAL A 47 -10.95 -6.72 3.41
CA VAL A 47 -10.44 -5.39 3.78
C VAL A 47 -10.79 -4.34 2.73
N ALA A 48 -10.69 -4.69 1.44
CA ALA A 48 -10.96 -3.75 0.35
C ALA A 48 -12.45 -3.41 0.19
N THR A 49 -13.35 -4.37 0.48
CA THR A 49 -14.79 -4.23 0.23
C THR A 49 -15.64 -4.06 1.49
N GLY A 50 -15.08 -4.37 2.67
CA GLY A 50 -15.81 -4.39 3.95
C GLY A 50 -16.71 -5.61 4.12
N ARG A 51 -16.66 -6.62 3.24
CA ARG A 51 -17.49 -7.83 3.30
C ARG A 51 -16.89 -8.88 4.25
N ASP A 52 -17.73 -9.64 4.92
CA ASP A 52 -17.31 -10.80 5.70
C ASP A 52 -17.00 -12.02 4.82
N TYR A 53 -16.34 -13.02 5.38
CA TYR A 53 -15.91 -14.20 4.62
C TYR A 53 -17.11 -15.04 4.12
N ALA A 54 -18.19 -15.13 4.89
CA ALA A 54 -19.37 -15.88 4.50
C ALA A 54 -20.07 -15.25 3.28
N ALA A 55 -20.16 -13.93 3.24
CA ALA A 55 -20.68 -13.21 2.08
C ALA A 55 -19.78 -13.39 0.84
N ILE A 56 -18.47 -13.41 1.01
CA ILE A 56 -17.51 -13.65 -0.09
C ILE A 56 -17.65 -15.08 -0.63
N GLU A 57 -17.76 -16.08 0.25
CA GLU A 57 -17.97 -17.47 -0.15
C GLU A 57 -19.28 -17.64 -0.94
N ALA A 58 -20.37 -17.01 -0.48
CA ALA A 58 -21.65 -17.03 -1.17
C ALA A 58 -21.60 -16.34 -2.55
N GLU A 59 -20.92 -15.20 -2.64
CA GLU A 59 -20.78 -14.43 -3.88
C GLU A 59 -20.04 -15.23 -4.97
N PHE A 60 -18.97 -15.94 -4.60
CA PHE A 60 -18.13 -16.70 -5.54
C PHE A 60 -18.45 -18.21 -5.58
N ALA A 61 -19.55 -18.64 -4.99
CA ALA A 61 -19.97 -20.05 -5.04
C ALA A 61 -20.10 -20.51 -6.49
N GLY A 62 -19.31 -21.52 -6.88
CA GLY A 62 -19.33 -22.10 -8.23
C GLY A 62 -18.65 -21.29 -9.33
N GLN A 63 -18.04 -20.13 -9.04
CA GLN A 63 -17.44 -19.28 -10.07
C GLN A 63 -15.97 -19.59 -10.37
N GLY A 64 -15.30 -20.35 -9.54
CA GLY A 64 -13.88 -20.67 -9.68
C GLY A 64 -12.93 -19.50 -9.37
N TYR A 65 -11.62 -19.81 -9.33
CA TYR A 65 -10.61 -18.83 -8.89
C TYR A 65 -10.32 -17.70 -9.87
N GLY A 66 -10.60 -17.88 -11.15
CA GLY A 66 -10.33 -16.85 -12.18
C GLY A 66 -11.14 -15.59 -11.94
N SER A 67 -12.46 -15.74 -11.76
CA SER A 67 -13.38 -14.62 -11.45
C SER A 67 -13.03 -13.99 -10.11
N PHE A 68 -12.78 -14.81 -9.08
CA PHE A 68 -12.41 -14.33 -7.75
C PHE A 68 -11.13 -13.50 -7.77
N LYS A 69 -10.04 -13.99 -8.38
CA LYS A 69 -8.77 -13.24 -8.49
C LYS A 69 -8.91 -11.92 -9.24
N THR A 70 -9.78 -11.87 -10.23
CA THR A 70 -10.06 -10.65 -10.98
C THR A 70 -10.78 -9.64 -10.08
N ALA A 71 -11.85 -10.07 -9.39
CA ALA A 71 -12.59 -9.21 -8.46
C ALA A 71 -11.71 -8.68 -7.31
N VAL A 72 -10.83 -9.52 -6.74
CA VAL A 72 -9.85 -9.07 -5.74
C VAL A 72 -8.92 -8.00 -6.31
N GLY A 73 -8.39 -8.21 -7.51
CA GLY A 73 -7.54 -7.24 -8.17
C GLY A 73 -8.23 -5.91 -8.43
N GLU A 74 -9.46 -5.93 -8.92
CA GLU A 74 -10.28 -4.75 -9.20
C GLU A 74 -10.62 -3.97 -7.92
N SER A 75 -10.99 -4.67 -6.84
CA SER A 75 -11.27 -4.04 -5.56
C SER A 75 -10.04 -3.33 -4.96
N VAL A 76 -8.85 -3.92 -5.11
CA VAL A 76 -7.60 -3.29 -4.68
C VAL A 76 -7.24 -2.09 -5.55
N VAL A 77 -7.42 -2.17 -6.87
CA VAL A 77 -7.22 -1.03 -7.79
C VAL A 77 -8.09 0.14 -7.40
N GLU A 78 -9.37 -0.12 -7.10
CA GLU A 78 -10.31 0.93 -6.69
C GLU A 78 -9.98 1.51 -5.31
N LEU A 79 -9.63 0.68 -4.34
CA LEU A 79 -9.20 1.11 -3.01
C LEU A 79 -7.97 2.02 -3.07
N LEU A 80 -7.02 1.73 -3.96
CA LEU A 80 -5.78 2.51 -4.10
C LEU A 80 -5.90 3.70 -5.06
N ARG A 81 -7.00 3.80 -5.82
CA ARG A 81 -7.20 4.88 -6.80
C ARG A 81 -7.04 6.27 -6.19
N PRO A 82 -7.71 6.65 -5.08
CA PRO A 82 -7.59 7.99 -4.53
C PRO A 82 -6.17 8.33 -4.07
N ILE A 83 -5.43 7.34 -3.54
CA ILE A 83 -4.03 7.53 -3.13
C ILE A 83 -3.14 7.81 -4.34
N ARG A 84 -3.35 7.07 -5.43
CA ARG A 84 -2.59 7.23 -6.67
C ARG A 84 -2.86 8.57 -7.32
N GLU A 85 -4.14 8.94 -7.48
CA GLU A 85 -4.55 10.22 -8.08
C GLU A 85 -4.00 11.41 -7.30
N GLU A 86 -4.09 11.37 -5.96
CA GLU A 86 -3.53 12.44 -5.12
C GLU A 86 -2.01 12.50 -5.20
N THR A 87 -1.34 11.35 -5.26
CA THR A 87 0.12 11.30 -5.44
C THR A 87 0.53 11.91 -6.78
N GLU A 88 -0.15 11.57 -7.87
CA GLU A 88 0.11 12.12 -9.20
C GLU A 88 -0.13 13.64 -9.22
N ARG A 89 -1.21 14.10 -8.59
CA ARG A 89 -1.51 15.52 -8.44
C ARG A 89 -0.38 16.27 -7.72
N LEU A 90 0.08 15.73 -6.58
CA LEU A 90 1.15 16.33 -5.80
C LEU A 90 2.50 16.32 -6.55
N LEU A 91 2.82 15.22 -7.25
CA LEU A 91 4.05 15.12 -8.04
C LEU A 91 4.09 16.09 -9.23
N ALA A 92 2.93 16.46 -9.76
CA ALA A 92 2.82 17.47 -10.82
C ALA A 92 3.08 18.90 -10.31
N ASP A 93 2.81 19.18 -9.03
CA ASP A 93 3.04 20.49 -8.40
C ASP A 93 4.43 20.55 -7.74
N LYS A 94 5.45 20.79 -8.58
CA LYS A 94 6.84 20.89 -8.12
C LYS A 94 7.06 22.04 -7.15
N SER A 95 6.33 23.14 -7.29
CA SER A 95 6.48 24.31 -6.42
C SER A 95 5.98 24.02 -5.01
N TYR A 96 4.86 23.31 -4.90
CA TYR A 96 4.35 22.83 -3.63
C TYR A 96 5.33 21.87 -2.95
N LEU A 97 5.83 20.87 -3.67
CA LEU A 97 6.80 19.92 -3.14
C LEU A 97 8.07 20.61 -2.64
N GLU A 98 8.59 21.59 -3.41
CA GLU A 98 9.76 22.37 -3.01
C GLU A 98 9.49 23.16 -1.73
N SER A 99 8.31 23.75 -1.59
CA SER A 99 7.91 24.48 -0.37
C SER A 99 7.88 23.57 0.86
N VAL A 100 7.37 22.34 0.71
CA VAL A 100 7.33 21.33 1.77
C VAL A 100 8.74 20.91 2.19
N TYR A 101 9.64 20.65 1.21
CA TYR A 101 11.03 20.29 1.49
C TYR A 101 11.77 21.42 2.21
N ARG A 102 11.61 22.67 1.77
CA ARG A 102 12.24 23.83 2.41
C ARG A 102 11.76 24.01 3.84
N ALA A 103 10.45 23.97 4.07
CA ALA A 103 9.88 24.08 5.41
C ALA A 103 10.34 22.94 6.34
N GLY A 104 10.45 21.73 5.81
CA GLY A 104 10.98 20.58 6.56
C GLY A 104 12.46 20.75 6.90
N ALA A 105 13.28 21.18 5.93
CA ALA A 105 14.69 21.44 6.11
C ALA A 105 14.96 22.55 7.16
N GLU A 106 14.19 23.63 7.12
CA GLU A 106 14.30 24.73 8.11
C GLU A 106 13.98 24.24 9.52
N LYS A 107 12.92 23.46 9.70
CA LYS A 107 12.58 22.86 11.00
C LYS A 107 13.69 21.94 11.51
N ALA A 108 14.23 21.07 10.66
CA ALA A 108 15.32 20.18 11.00
C ALA A 108 16.60 20.95 11.35
N ALA A 109 16.95 21.95 10.54
CA ALA A 109 18.11 22.82 10.77
C ALA A 109 18.00 23.58 12.09
N TYR A 110 16.82 24.10 12.44
CA TYR A 110 16.61 24.78 13.72
C TYR A 110 16.94 23.86 14.90
N VAL A 111 16.43 22.63 14.91
CA VAL A 111 16.69 21.66 16.00
C VAL A 111 18.17 21.26 16.04
N ALA A 112 18.75 20.93 14.87
CA ALA A 112 20.16 20.53 14.75
C ALA A 112 21.11 21.65 15.20
N ASN A 113 20.91 22.87 14.75
CA ASN A 113 21.74 24.02 15.10
C ASN A 113 21.67 24.37 16.60
N ARG A 114 20.48 24.23 17.20
CA ARG A 114 20.31 24.40 18.65
C ARG A 114 21.15 23.40 19.46
N THR A 115 21.19 22.14 19.02
CA THR A 115 21.99 21.09 19.63
C THR A 115 23.49 21.32 19.39
N LEU A 116 23.86 21.63 18.15
CA LEU A 116 25.23 21.87 17.74
C LEU A 116 25.85 23.06 18.49
N SER A 117 25.10 24.15 18.68
CA SER A 117 25.54 25.31 19.46
C SER A 117 25.86 24.97 20.92
N LYS A 118 25.06 24.08 21.54
CA LYS A 118 25.35 23.58 22.89
C LYS A 118 26.64 22.76 22.95
N VAL A 119 26.86 21.91 21.95
CA VAL A 119 28.09 21.10 21.83
C VAL A 119 29.30 22.02 21.66
N TYR A 120 29.25 22.98 20.74
CA TYR A 120 30.36 23.92 20.50
C TYR A 120 30.74 24.68 21.77
N LYS A 121 29.75 25.16 22.54
CA LYS A 121 30.00 25.81 23.83
C LYS A 121 30.70 24.89 24.83
N LYS A 122 30.30 23.60 24.89
CA LYS A 122 30.88 22.65 25.85
C LYS A 122 32.31 22.23 25.50
N VAL A 123 32.65 22.16 24.21
CA VAL A 123 34.01 21.75 23.76
C VAL A 123 34.90 22.94 23.46
N GLY A 124 34.47 24.17 23.69
CA GLY A 124 35.26 25.38 23.51
C GLY A 124 35.45 25.80 22.05
N PHE A 125 34.61 25.36 21.12
CA PHE A 125 34.65 25.82 19.74
C PHE A 125 33.98 27.19 19.57
N LEU A 126 34.50 27.96 18.62
CA LEU A 126 33.86 29.23 18.23
C LEU A 126 32.49 28.96 17.63
N ALA A 127 31.51 29.78 18.01
CA ALA A 127 30.17 29.72 17.40
C ALA A 127 30.28 30.11 15.91
N ARG A 128 29.61 29.35 15.06
CA ARG A 128 29.38 29.70 13.64
C ARG A 128 28.22 30.63 13.51
#